data_5229ae086b807ef7e06768ac965e6917
#
_entry.id   5229ae086b807ef7e06768ac965e6917
#
_cell.length_a   1.000
_cell.length_b   1.000
_cell.length_c   1.000
_cell.angle_alpha   90.00
_cell.angle_beta   90.00
_cell.angle_gamma   90.00
#
_symmetry.space_group_name_H-M   'P 1'
#
loop_
_entity.id
_entity.type
_entity.pdbx_description
1 polymer ?
#
loop_
_entity_poly.entity_id
_entity_poly.type
_entity_poly.pdbx_seq_one_letter_code
_entity_poly.pdbx_strand_id
1 'polypeptide(L)'
;MVKQWNLINRGDLFTGTEACEVSRSVVGADVQCEEAWKLSTGDPSIIVAVLDEGVCQTHPELRDNIWTNEDEIDGSKKDNDGNGYAGDIHGFNFVTNTGIITWDDLNDTGHGTHVAGVIAAQNDNGGIGSIAGGTPDKPGVKIMSCQIFAGNAGGNYMSSVKAIKYAADNGAVILQCSWGYTSGTANSYEWGTPGYADEEQWETLAPLEKDALDYFTHNAGSPNGPIDGGIAVFASGNEYANSAGFPGAASMCVSVAATAADFTPATYTNYGPGTNISAPGGDRDYYWDYGEGALRGEAGCVFSTLPYNVSETGFGYMEGTSMACPHVSGVVALGLSYAAQQRRHFTADEFKKLLYETATPIDEYIQGTKFYYRYAYDLGYTNPTQMMLSNYTGQMGVGQVNAKRLLDAIAQNGTPMRFPNLYIPLDGEVTTLPATFFLNGESLTYTVTIENQAVATSRTEGAKIIFSGLKEGSTKASIAASDGTTHNFNITVRKSASGSGWL
;
A
#
# COMPACT_ATOMS: atom_id res chain seq x y z
N MET A 1 4.14 -9.01 -26.20
CA MET A 1 3.73 -9.03 -24.77
C MET A 1 4.47 -7.87 -24.11
N VAL A 2 3.76 -6.97 -23.48
CA VAL A 2 4.38 -5.86 -22.72
C VAL A 2 5.18 -6.45 -21.56
N LYS A 3 6.39 -5.95 -21.34
CA LYS A 3 7.24 -6.40 -20.24
C LYS A 3 7.01 -5.51 -19.03
N GLN A 4 6.57 -6.09 -17.93
CA GLN A 4 6.51 -5.42 -16.64
C GLN A 4 7.83 -5.70 -15.89
N TRP A 5 8.90 -5.03 -16.32
CA TRP A 5 10.24 -5.18 -15.77
C TRP A 5 10.30 -4.87 -14.25
N ASN A 6 9.42 -4.01 -13.82
CA ASN A 6 9.29 -3.62 -12.40
C ASN A 6 8.91 -4.80 -11.48
N LEU A 7 8.22 -5.81 -12.01
CA LEU A 7 7.84 -7.03 -11.28
C LEU A 7 8.86 -8.16 -11.48
N ILE A 8 9.35 -8.32 -12.73
CA ILE A 8 10.32 -9.35 -13.12
C ILE A 8 11.24 -8.79 -14.19
N ASN A 9 12.50 -8.52 -13.85
CA ASN A 9 13.50 -8.01 -14.77
C ASN A 9 14.53 -9.09 -15.11
N ARG A 10 14.51 -9.55 -16.37
CA ARG A 10 15.43 -10.57 -16.88
C ARG A 10 16.63 -9.97 -17.64
N GLY A 11 16.83 -8.64 -17.55
CA GLY A 11 17.88 -7.92 -18.29
C GLY A 11 17.60 -7.82 -19.78
N ASP A 12 16.36 -8.09 -20.22
CA ASP A 12 15.99 -8.21 -21.63
C ASP A 12 14.99 -7.13 -22.10
N LEU A 13 14.90 -6.02 -21.37
CA LEU A 13 13.91 -4.95 -21.64
C LEU A 13 13.98 -4.45 -23.08
N PHE A 14 15.18 -4.37 -23.66
CA PHE A 14 15.44 -3.85 -25.00
C PHE A 14 15.96 -4.91 -25.99
N THR A 15 15.84 -6.20 -25.72
CA THR A 15 16.27 -7.24 -26.66
C THR A 15 15.38 -7.30 -27.90
N GLY A 16 16.02 -7.37 -29.08
CA GLY A 16 15.35 -7.45 -30.39
C GLY A 16 15.34 -6.16 -31.19
N THR A 17 15.99 -5.10 -30.73
CA THR A 17 16.25 -3.87 -31.50
C THR A 17 17.74 -3.78 -31.83
N GLU A 18 18.08 -3.58 -33.11
CA GLU A 18 19.48 -3.55 -33.60
C GLU A 18 20.33 -2.37 -33.06
N ALA A 19 19.76 -1.44 -32.29
CA ALA A 19 20.38 -0.18 -31.95
C ALA A 19 20.79 -0.02 -30.46
N CYS A 20 20.64 -1.01 -29.58
CA CYS A 20 21.04 -0.87 -28.18
C CYS A 20 22.37 -1.58 -27.88
N GLU A 21 23.49 -0.86 -28.06
CA GLU A 21 24.83 -1.36 -27.68
C GLU A 21 25.04 -1.44 -26.17
N VAL A 22 24.17 -0.85 -25.37
CA VAL A 22 24.23 -0.89 -23.88
C VAL A 22 22.89 -1.35 -23.35
N SER A 23 22.86 -2.55 -22.79
CA SER A 23 21.74 -3.02 -21.99
C SER A 23 21.67 -2.13 -20.74
N ARG A 24 20.74 -1.19 -20.71
CA ARG A 24 20.43 -0.37 -19.55
C ARG A 24 19.37 -1.05 -18.67
N SER A 25 19.39 -2.38 -18.65
CA SER A 25 18.50 -3.21 -17.87
C SER A 25 19.34 -4.30 -17.17
N VAL A 26 19.21 -4.40 -15.87
CA VAL A 26 19.97 -5.34 -15.04
C VAL A 26 19.04 -6.40 -14.48
N VAL A 27 19.45 -7.67 -14.59
CA VAL A 27 18.67 -8.79 -14.04
C VAL A 27 18.43 -8.57 -12.54
N GLY A 28 17.16 -8.66 -12.14
CA GLY A 28 16.75 -8.48 -10.77
C GLY A 28 16.58 -7.03 -10.31
N ALA A 29 16.76 -6.04 -11.21
CA ALA A 29 16.36 -4.66 -10.92
C ALA A 29 14.83 -4.52 -10.99
N ASP A 30 14.15 -5.21 -10.08
CA ASP A 30 12.71 -5.33 -9.91
C ASP A 30 12.39 -5.54 -8.41
N VAL A 31 11.14 -5.80 -8.07
CA VAL A 31 10.72 -6.06 -6.69
C VAL A 31 10.71 -7.53 -6.29
N GLN A 32 11.23 -8.43 -7.12
CA GLN A 32 11.39 -9.87 -6.87
C GLN A 32 10.07 -10.61 -6.62
N CYS A 33 9.04 -10.30 -7.42
CA CYS A 33 7.71 -10.90 -7.30
C CYS A 33 7.68 -12.39 -7.67
N GLU A 34 8.41 -12.83 -8.70
CA GLU A 34 8.33 -14.21 -9.22
C GLU A 34 8.53 -15.28 -8.14
N GLU A 35 9.51 -15.08 -7.28
CA GLU A 35 9.78 -16.00 -6.18
C GLU A 35 8.86 -15.75 -4.97
N ALA A 36 8.43 -14.49 -4.76
CA ALA A 36 7.53 -14.14 -3.69
C ALA A 36 6.13 -14.73 -3.90
N TRP A 37 5.62 -14.75 -5.13
CA TRP A 37 4.31 -15.32 -5.47
C TRP A 37 4.19 -16.83 -5.22
N LYS A 38 5.31 -17.55 -5.13
CA LYS A 38 5.31 -18.95 -4.69
C LYS A 38 4.91 -19.12 -3.22
N LEU A 39 4.99 -18.06 -2.42
CA LEU A 39 4.64 -18.02 -1.00
C LEU A 39 3.28 -17.39 -0.76
N SER A 40 3.01 -16.25 -1.40
CA SER A 40 1.72 -15.54 -1.31
C SER A 40 1.49 -14.71 -2.57
N THR A 41 0.24 -14.57 -2.98
CA THR A 41 -0.19 -13.67 -4.06
C THR A 41 -1.09 -12.55 -3.55
N GLY A 42 -1.32 -12.46 -2.25
CA GLY A 42 -2.20 -11.51 -1.59
C GLY A 42 -3.22 -12.19 -0.68
N ASP A 43 -3.95 -11.41 0.09
CA ASP A 43 -5.03 -11.86 0.98
C ASP A 43 -6.10 -10.76 1.11
N PRO A 44 -7.39 -11.04 0.92
CA PRO A 44 -8.46 -10.04 0.93
C PRO A 44 -8.70 -9.39 2.30
N SER A 45 -8.12 -9.93 3.37
CA SER A 45 -8.17 -9.30 4.70
C SER A 45 -7.25 -8.08 4.81
N ILE A 46 -6.34 -7.88 3.85
CA ILE A 46 -5.43 -6.73 3.83
C ILE A 46 -6.02 -5.64 2.95
N ILE A 47 -6.26 -4.47 3.54
CA ILE A 47 -6.85 -3.31 2.87
C ILE A 47 -5.78 -2.23 2.70
N VAL A 48 -5.63 -1.76 1.45
CA VAL A 48 -4.78 -0.64 1.07
C VAL A 48 -5.67 0.55 0.70
N ALA A 49 -5.61 1.63 1.44
CA ALA A 49 -6.29 2.87 1.09
C ALA A 49 -5.43 3.67 0.09
N VAL A 50 -5.96 3.90 -1.09
CA VAL A 50 -5.34 4.72 -2.14
C VAL A 50 -5.90 6.14 -2.01
N LEU A 51 -5.07 7.05 -1.51
CA LEU A 51 -5.38 8.47 -1.37
C LEU A 51 -4.87 9.20 -2.62
N ASP A 52 -5.72 9.38 -3.63
CA ASP A 52 -5.29 9.83 -4.97
C ASP A 52 -6.47 10.45 -5.75
N GLU A 53 -6.35 10.54 -7.10
CA GLU A 53 -7.52 10.57 -7.99
C GLU A 53 -8.38 9.32 -7.75
N GLY A 54 -9.65 9.35 -8.12
CA GLY A 54 -10.54 8.19 -7.97
C GLY A 54 -10.06 6.97 -8.73
N VAL A 55 -10.10 5.80 -8.09
CA VAL A 55 -9.78 4.52 -8.72
C VAL A 55 -10.95 4.05 -9.58
N CYS A 56 -10.68 3.65 -10.83
CA CYS A 56 -11.69 3.07 -11.74
C CYS A 56 -12.16 1.70 -11.22
N GLN A 57 -13.23 1.70 -10.42
CA GLN A 57 -13.77 0.53 -9.73
C GLN A 57 -14.32 -0.54 -10.68
N THR A 58 -14.66 -0.14 -11.91
CA THR A 58 -15.20 -1.05 -12.94
C THR A 58 -14.14 -1.62 -13.87
N HIS A 59 -12.85 -1.24 -13.66
CA HIS A 59 -11.77 -1.77 -14.47
C HIS A 59 -11.65 -3.29 -14.32
N PRO A 60 -11.61 -4.09 -15.41
CA PRO A 60 -11.60 -5.56 -15.34
C PRO A 60 -10.49 -6.15 -14.46
N GLU A 61 -9.33 -5.52 -14.42
CA GLU A 61 -8.18 -5.95 -13.61
C GLU A 61 -8.32 -5.63 -12.11
N LEU A 62 -9.19 -4.66 -11.74
CA LEU A 62 -9.28 -4.15 -10.37
C LEU A 62 -10.57 -4.52 -9.65
N ARG A 63 -11.69 -4.65 -10.37
CA ARG A 63 -13.04 -4.75 -9.81
C ARG A 63 -13.20 -5.83 -8.72
N ASP A 64 -12.51 -6.96 -8.85
CA ASP A 64 -12.61 -8.08 -7.91
C ASP A 64 -11.76 -7.84 -6.65
N ASN A 65 -10.87 -6.85 -6.69
CA ASN A 65 -10.02 -6.41 -5.60
C ASN A 65 -10.39 -5.03 -5.03
N ILE A 66 -11.51 -4.45 -5.44
CA ILE A 66 -12.04 -3.25 -4.80
C ILE A 66 -12.61 -3.62 -3.43
N TRP A 67 -12.30 -2.79 -2.42
CA TRP A 67 -12.89 -2.89 -1.09
C TRP A 67 -14.38 -2.56 -1.12
N THR A 68 -15.13 -3.23 -0.27
CA THR A 68 -16.57 -2.95 -0.13
C THR A 68 -16.90 -2.79 1.35
N ASN A 69 -17.57 -1.70 1.70
CA ASN A 69 -18.19 -1.50 2.99
C ASN A 69 -19.48 -2.33 3.03
N GLU A 70 -19.45 -3.46 3.71
CA GLU A 70 -20.58 -4.41 3.77
C GLU A 70 -21.73 -3.89 4.66
N ASP A 71 -21.48 -2.89 5.50
CA ASP A 71 -22.46 -2.28 6.40
C ASP A 71 -23.24 -1.16 5.69
N GLU A 72 -22.81 -0.72 4.49
CA GLU A 72 -23.52 0.19 3.63
C GLU A 72 -24.46 -0.54 2.64
N ILE A 73 -25.53 0.12 2.22
CA ILE A 73 -26.50 -0.42 1.27
C ILE A 73 -26.30 0.24 -0.10
N ASP A 74 -25.94 -0.57 -1.10
CA ASP A 74 -25.74 -0.07 -2.47
C ASP A 74 -26.97 0.69 -2.99
N GLY A 75 -26.70 1.88 -3.59
CA GLY A 75 -27.71 2.82 -4.05
C GLY A 75 -28.41 3.61 -2.94
N SER A 76 -28.11 3.38 -1.67
CA SER A 76 -28.52 4.21 -0.55
C SER A 76 -27.75 5.55 -0.58
N LYS A 77 -28.46 6.64 -0.29
CA LYS A 77 -27.83 7.96 -0.06
C LYS A 77 -27.73 8.28 1.44
N LYS A 78 -27.95 7.27 2.28
CA LYS A 78 -27.88 7.42 3.72
C LYS A 78 -26.56 6.81 4.20
N ASP A 79 -26.08 7.32 5.27
CA ASP A 79 -25.06 6.72 6.11
C ASP A 79 -25.77 5.59 6.91
N ASN A 80 -25.52 4.34 6.50
CA ASN A 80 -26.25 3.19 7.05
C ASN A 80 -25.52 2.58 8.26
N ASP A 81 -24.20 2.72 8.33
CA ASP A 81 -23.36 2.25 9.44
C ASP A 81 -23.11 3.33 10.52
N GLY A 82 -23.45 4.59 10.22
CA GLY A 82 -23.31 5.71 11.15
C GLY A 82 -21.88 6.21 11.32
N ASN A 83 -21.01 5.95 10.33
CA ASN A 83 -19.60 6.36 10.35
C ASN A 83 -19.39 7.84 9.94
N GLY A 84 -20.43 8.52 9.47
CA GLY A 84 -20.42 9.93 9.01
C GLY A 84 -20.18 10.11 7.52
N TYR A 85 -20.11 9.01 6.72
CA TYR A 85 -19.79 9.01 5.29
C TYR A 85 -20.87 8.28 4.48
N ALA A 86 -21.92 8.97 4.09
CA ALA A 86 -23.08 8.38 3.43
C ALA A 86 -22.73 7.77 2.06
N GLY A 87 -23.04 6.49 1.88
CA GLY A 87 -22.91 5.76 0.63
C GLY A 87 -21.48 5.42 0.24
N ASP A 88 -20.58 5.27 1.20
CA ASP A 88 -19.15 4.97 1.03
C ASP A 88 -18.87 3.47 0.74
N ILE A 89 -19.61 2.91 -0.23
CA ILE A 89 -19.54 1.48 -0.59
C ILE A 89 -18.11 1.00 -0.93
N HIS A 90 -17.33 1.82 -1.66
CA HIS A 90 -15.98 1.44 -2.12
C HIS A 90 -14.90 2.43 -1.67
N GLY A 91 -15.23 3.26 -0.69
CA GLY A 91 -14.45 4.39 -0.24
C GLY A 91 -15.24 5.69 -0.35
N PHE A 92 -14.55 6.83 -0.33
CA PHE A 92 -15.22 8.12 -0.27
C PHE A 92 -14.49 9.20 -1.09
N ASN A 93 -15.25 10.08 -1.71
CA ASN A 93 -14.75 11.25 -2.43
C ASN A 93 -14.72 12.46 -1.48
N PHE A 94 -13.54 12.79 -0.96
CA PHE A 94 -13.31 13.89 -0.03
C PHE A 94 -13.23 15.26 -0.70
N VAL A 95 -13.20 15.31 -2.04
CA VAL A 95 -13.27 16.56 -2.80
C VAL A 95 -14.72 17.06 -2.85
N THR A 96 -15.65 16.17 -3.18
CA THR A 96 -17.08 16.47 -3.31
C THR A 96 -17.89 16.13 -2.07
N ASN A 97 -17.28 15.46 -1.09
CA ASN A 97 -17.88 14.98 0.15
C ASN A 97 -19.07 14.04 -0.10
N THR A 98 -18.88 13.03 -0.94
CA THR A 98 -19.88 12.00 -1.29
C THR A 98 -19.26 10.61 -1.40
N GLY A 99 -20.07 9.55 -1.28
CA GLY A 99 -19.66 8.17 -1.57
C GLY A 99 -19.47 7.87 -3.07
N ILE A 100 -19.69 8.84 -3.95
CA ILE A 100 -19.52 8.66 -5.40
C ILE A 100 -18.06 8.94 -5.75
N ILE A 101 -17.32 7.89 -6.07
CA ILE A 101 -15.96 7.98 -6.59
C ILE A 101 -16.03 8.27 -8.09
N THR A 102 -15.26 9.26 -8.54
CA THR A 102 -15.14 9.63 -9.96
C THR A 102 -13.69 9.44 -10.41
N TRP A 103 -13.49 9.01 -11.65
CA TRP A 103 -12.16 8.80 -12.29
C TRP A 103 -12.12 9.34 -13.71
N ASP A 104 -13.13 10.12 -14.07
CA ASP A 104 -13.34 10.73 -15.38
C ASP A 104 -13.63 12.23 -15.26
N ASP A 105 -13.22 12.86 -14.18
CA ASP A 105 -13.27 14.30 -14.01
C ASP A 105 -12.41 15.00 -15.08
N LEU A 106 -12.76 16.24 -15.43
CA LEU A 106 -12.03 16.96 -16.46
C LEU A 106 -10.55 17.14 -16.07
N ASN A 107 -9.65 16.63 -16.90
CA ASN A 107 -8.21 16.55 -16.72
C ASN A 107 -7.73 15.53 -15.66
N ASP A 108 -8.55 14.57 -15.27
CA ASP A 108 -8.02 13.36 -14.60
C ASP A 108 -7.04 12.64 -15.52
N THR A 109 -5.96 12.18 -14.94
CA THR A 109 -4.88 11.49 -15.67
C THR A 109 -4.99 9.97 -15.56
N GLY A 110 -5.89 9.47 -14.70
CA GLY A 110 -5.99 8.07 -14.32
C GLY A 110 -4.91 7.64 -13.33
N HIS A 111 -4.25 8.59 -12.68
CA HIS A 111 -3.13 8.37 -11.77
C HIS A 111 -3.49 7.40 -10.64
N GLY A 112 -4.59 7.60 -9.93
CA GLY A 112 -5.04 6.71 -8.85
C GLY A 112 -5.35 5.29 -9.35
N THR A 113 -5.89 5.15 -10.57
CA THR A 113 -6.13 3.83 -11.19
C THR A 113 -4.82 3.14 -11.54
N HIS A 114 -3.82 3.89 -12.05
CA HIS A 114 -2.50 3.37 -12.37
C HIS A 114 -1.78 2.86 -11.11
N VAL A 115 -1.80 3.64 -10.06
CA VAL A 115 -1.25 3.31 -8.73
C VAL A 115 -1.91 2.04 -8.16
N ALA A 116 -3.25 1.96 -8.19
CA ALA A 116 -3.98 0.79 -7.71
C ALA A 116 -3.63 -0.48 -8.51
N GLY A 117 -3.39 -0.35 -9.82
CA GLY A 117 -3.02 -1.47 -10.69
C GLY A 117 -1.65 -2.06 -10.34
N VAL A 118 -0.66 -1.26 -9.97
CA VAL A 118 0.64 -1.74 -9.50
C VAL A 118 0.50 -2.62 -8.25
N ILE A 119 -0.42 -2.26 -7.35
CA ILE A 119 -0.65 -2.98 -6.10
C ILE A 119 -1.47 -4.24 -6.30
N ALA A 120 -2.62 -4.12 -7.00
CA ALA A 120 -3.72 -5.08 -6.87
C ALA A 120 -4.44 -5.43 -8.19
N ALA A 121 -3.89 -5.18 -9.38
CA ALA A 121 -4.43 -5.78 -10.60
C ALA A 121 -4.38 -7.30 -10.49
N GLN A 122 -5.43 -8.00 -10.91
CA GLN A 122 -5.52 -9.46 -10.78
C GLN A 122 -4.51 -10.16 -11.69
N ASN A 123 -3.70 -11.05 -11.12
CA ASN A 123 -2.73 -11.85 -11.89
C ASN A 123 -3.40 -13.02 -12.61
N ASP A 124 -2.76 -13.53 -13.68
CA ASP A 124 -3.15 -14.75 -14.40
C ASP A 124 -4.55 -14.74 -15.06
N ASN A 125 -5.11 -13.54 -15.29
CA ASN A 125 -6.40 -13.36 -15.98
C ASN A 125 -6.25 -13.00 -17.48
N GLY A 126 -5.01 -12.91 -17.97
CA GLY A 126 -4.69 -12.57 -19.36
C GLY A 126 -4.44 -11.07 -19.61
N GLY A 127 -4.54 -10.24 -18.57
CA GLY A 127 -4.20 -8.80 -18.58
C GLY A 127 -2.77 -8.54 -18.14
N ILE A 128 -2.61 -7.74 -17.08
CA ILE A 128 -1.31 -7.40 -16.48
C ILE A 128 -1.09 -8.15 -15.17
N GLY A 129 0.14 -8.11 -14.64
CA GLY A 129 0.47 -8.54 -13.28
C GLY A 129 0.48 -7.37 -12.31
N SER A 130 0.36 -7.69 -11.02
CA SER A 130 0.57 -6.77 -9.91
C SER A 130 1.23 -7.49 -8.73
N ILE A 131 1.63 -6.74 -7.71
CA ILE A 131 2.40 -7.31 -6.59
C ILE A 131 1.54 -8.20 -5.70
N ALA A 132 0.31 -7.78 -5.37
CA ALA A 132 -0.54 -8.42 -4.37
C ALA A 132 -2.00 -8.63 -4.84
N GLY A 133 -2.25 -8.62 -6.15
CA GLY A 133 -3.59 -8.69 -6.73
C GLY A 133 -4.24 -10.07 -6.72
N GLY A 134 -3.56 -11.08 -6.20
CA GLY A 134 -4.10 -12.45 -6.19
C GLY A 134 -4.19 -13.06 -7.59
N THR A 135 -5.03 -14.06 -7.71
CA THR A 135 -5.36 -14.74 -8.99
C THR A 135 -6.88 -14.96 -9.05
N PRO A 136 -7.46 -15.38 -10.19
CA PRO A 136 -8.90 -15.66 -10.26
C PRO A 136 -9.41 -16.63 -9.20
N ASP A 137 -8.57 -17.58 -8.78
CA ASP A 137 -8.92 -18.59 -7.78
C ASP A 137 -8.58 -18.16 -6.34
N LYS A 138 -7.75 -17.14 -6.17
CA LYS A 138 -7.29 -16.64 -4.87
C LYS A 138 -7.32 -15.12 -4.87
N PRO A 139 -8.36 -14.48 -4.30
CA PRO A 139 -8.46 -13.03 -4.26
C PRO A 139 -7.23 -12.38 -3.62
N GLY A 140 -6.83 -11.24 -4.17
CA GLY A 140 -5.75 -10.41 -3.67
C GLY A 140 -6.18 -9.44 -2.57
N VAL A 141 -5.31 -8.50 -2.25
CA VAL A 141 -5.57 -7.43 -1.30
C VAL A 141 -6.68 -6.50 -1.80
N LYS A 142 -7.32 -5.77 -0.90
CA LYS A 142 -8.43 -4.88 -1.24
C LYS A 142 -7.98 -3.43 -1.34
N ILE A 143 -8.45 -2.74 -2.39
CA ILE A 143 -8.21 -1.32 -2.64
C ILE A 143 -9.41 -0.51 -2.16
N MET A 144 -9.20 0.35 -1.16
CA MET A 144 -10.16 1.35 -0.71
C MET A 144 -9.86 2.67 -1.41
N SER A 145 -10.78 3.19 -2.22
CA SER A 145 -10.58 4.44 -2.96
C SER A 145 -10.91 5.65 -2.09
N CYS A 146 -9.90 6.35 -1.62
CA CYS A 146 -10.03 7.59 -0.87
C CYS A 146 -9.71 8.77 -1.81
N GLN A 147 -10.70 9.25 -2.57
CA GLN A 147 -10.46 10.28 -3.59
C GLN A 147 -10.22 11.64 -2.95
N ILE A 148 -9.01 12.17 -3.11
CA ILE A 148 -8.58 13.48 -2.61
C ILE A 148 -8.23 14.47 -3.74
N PHE A 149 -8.17 13.99 -5.00
CA PHE A 149 -8.01 14.78 -6.21
C PHE A 149 -9.13 14.47 -7.21
N ALA A 150 -9.55 15.46 -7.99
CA ALA A 150 -10.55 15.34 -9.05
C ALA A 150 -10.16 16.30 -10.18
N GLY A 151 -9.37 15.83 -11.14
CA GLY A 151 -8.82 16.64 -12.22
C GLY A 151 -8.09 17.88 -11.70
N ASN A 152 -8.53 19.06 -12.20
CA ASN A 152 -7.97 20.35 -11.74
C ASN A 152 -8.47 20.78 -10.35
N ALA A 153 -9.50 20.14 -9.81
CA ALA A 153 -9.94 20.36 -8.44
C ALA A 153 -9.07 19.51 -7.52
N GLY A 154 -7.95 20.04 -7.12
CA GLY A 154 -7.15 19.45 -6.04
C GLY A 154 -7.98 19.38 -4.77
N GLY A 155 -7.81 18.31 -3.99
CA GLY A 155 -8.28 18.27 -2.62
C GLY A 155 -7.67 19.45 -1.84
N ASN A 156 -8.34 19.83 -0.79
CA ASN A 156 -7.75 20.77 0.16
C ASN A 156 -7.07 19.98 1.30
N TYR A 157 -6.29 20.67 2.10
CA TYR A 157 -5.63 20.11 3.29
C TYR A 157 -6.56 19.21 4.15
N MET A 158 -7.85 19.60 4.32
CA MET A 158 -8.80 18.80 5.08
C MET A 158 -9.28 17.54 4.36
N SER A 159 -9.12 17.46 3.04
CA SER A 159 -9.47 16.23 2.30
C SER A 159 -8.49 15.09 2.64
N SER A 160 -7.19 15.37 2.68
CA SER A 160 -6.17 14.37 3.08
C SER A 160 -6.33 13.98 4.55
N VAL A 161 -6.50 14.94 5.45
CA VAL A 161 -6.70 14.70 6.90
C VAL A 161 -7.89 13.76 7.15
N LYS A 162 -9.04 14.04 6.53
CA LYS A 162 -10.23 13.20 6.67
C LYS A 162 -10.05 11.82 6.05
N ALA A 163 -9.42 11.74 4.87
CA ALA A 163 -9.17 10.49 4.18
C ALA A 163 -8.27 9.55 4.98
N ILE A 164 -7.20 10.08 5.60
CA ILE A 164 -6.28 9.31 6.45
C ILE A 164 -7.03 8.70 7.65
N LYS A 165 -7.83 9.52 8.36
CA LYS A 165 -8.61 9.02 9.49
C LYS A 165 -9.66 8.01 9.05
N TYR A 166 -10.41 8.30 7.98
CA TYR A 166 -11.39 7.39 7.40
C TYR A 166 -10.79 6.02 7.07
N ALA A 167 -9.61 6.01 6.43
CA ALA A 167 -8.91 4.78 6.09
C ALA A 167 -8.61 3.91 7.32
N ALA A 168 -8.12 4.50 8.42
CA ALA A 168 -7.87 3.80 9.67
C ALA A 168 -9.16 3.21 10.27
N ASP A 169 -10.22 4.02 10.33
CA ASP A 169 -11.49 3.64 10.94
C ASP A 169 -12.21 2.52 10.16
N ASN A 170 -11.95 2.41 8.85
CA ASN A 170 -12.53 1.40 7.96
C ASN A 170 -11.58 0.22 7.66
N GLY A 171 -10.56 0.03 8.49
CA GLY A 171 -9.74 -1.18 8.50
C GLY A 171 -8.58 -1.21 7.51
N ALA A 172 -8.27 -0.12 6.81
CA ALA A 172 -7.05 -0.05 6.01
C ALA A 172 -5.82 -0.07 6.93
N VAL A 173 -4.82 -0.85 6.55
CA VAL A 173 -3.57 -1.00 7.29
C VAL A 173 -2.38 -0.41 6.53
N ILE A 174 -2.60 0.04 5.30
CA ILE A 174 -1.62 0.69 4.45
C ILE A 174 -2.26 1.93 3.84
N LEU A 175 -1.59 3.08 3.98
CA LEU A 175 -1.88 4.27 3.17
C LEU A 175 -0.94 4.29 1.97
N GLN A 176 -1.51 4.39 0.79
CA GLN A 176 -0.82 4.60 -0.46
C GLN A 176 -0.99 6.05 -0.88
N CYS A 177 0.08 6.83 -0.82
CA CYS A 177 0.09 8.28 -1.02
C CYS A 177 1.12 8.67 -2.08
N SER A 178 0.73 8.63 -3.36
CA SER A 178 1.59 9.05 -4.47
C SER A 178 1.56 10.58 -4.67
N TRP A 179 1.67 11.32 -3.60
CA TRP A 179 1.62 12.78 -3.55
C TRP A 179 2.43 13.32 -2.37
N GLY A 180 2.66 14.61 -2.35
CA GLY A 180 3.33 15.33 -1.26
C GLY A 180 3.50 16.81 -1.62
N TYR A 181 4.11 17.55 -0.70
CA TYR A 181 4.54 18.92 -0.96
C TYR A 181 5.89 18.91 -1.67
N THR A 182 6.14 19.90 -2.51
CA THR A 182 7.45 20.13 -3.13
C THR A 182 8.55 20.09 -2.05
N SER A 183 9.67 19.43 -2.35
CA SER A 183 10.79 19.37 -1.39
C SER A 183 11.23 20.77 -0.94
N GLY A 184 11.58 20.92 0.35
CA GLY A 184 12.12 22.16 0.89
C GLY A 184 13.45 22.60 0.26
N THR A 185 14.15 21.67 -0.42
CA THR A 185 15.42 21.92 -1.12
C THR A 185 15.27 22.00 -2.64
N ALA A 186 14.04 21.94 -3.16
CA ALA A 186 13.77 22.00 -4.59
C ALA A 186 14.19 23.36 -5.19
N ASN A 187 14.60 23.32 -6.47
CA ASN A 187 14.98 24.53 -7.20
C ASN A 187 13.74 25.42 -7.42
N SER A 188 13.68 26.55 -6.72
CA SER A 188 12.54 27.47 -6.78
C SER A 188 12.31 28.12 -8.15
N TYR A 189 13.31 28.18 -9.01
CA TYR A 189 13.15 28.67 -10.39
C TYR A 189 12.37 27.72 -11.29
N GLU A 190 12.46 26.42 -10.99
CA GLU A 190 11.77 25.38 -11.78
C GLU A 190 10.46 24.93 -11.13
N TRP A 191 10.45 24.82 -9.80
CA TRP A 191 9.37 24.19 -9.05
C TRP A 191 8.52 25.16 -8.22
N GLY A 192 8.85 26.47 -8.29
CA GLY A 192 8.11 27.49 -7.54
C GLY A 192 8.50 27.52 -6.07
N THR A 193 7.53 27.80 -5.21
CA THR A 193 7.77 27.92 -3.77
C THR A 193 8.13 26.54 -3.18
N PRO A 194 9.31 26.38 -2.55
CA PRO A 194 9.64 25.19 -1.81
C PRO A 194 8.61 24.89 -0.71
N GLY A 195 8.41 23.60 -0.43
CA GLY A 195 7.59 23.16 0.69
C GLY A 195 8.28 23.30 2.04
N TYR A 196 7.94 22.43 2.97
CA TYR A 196 8.50 22.48 4.32
C TYR A 196 10.00 22.14 4.32
N ALA A 197 10.77 22.89 5.10
CA ALA A 197 12.22 22.73 5.18
C ALA A 197 12.64 21.52 6.03
N ASP A 198 11.86 21.23 7.07
CA ASP A 198 12.10 20.13 8.03
C ASP A 198 10.79 19.67 8.69
N GLU A 199 10.89 18.62 9.50
CA GLU A 199 9.75 17.98 10.18
C GLU A 199 9.10 18.94 11.19
N GLU A 200 9.88 19.72 11.94
CA GLU A 200 9.36 20.69 12.91
C GLU A 200 8.48 21.76 12.25
N GLN A 201 8.91 22.25 11.08
CA GLN A 201 8.12 23.20 10.31
C GLN A 201 6.82 22.59 9.80
N TRP A 202 6.88 21.36 9.27
CA TRP A 202 5.69 20.64 8.81
C TRP A 202 4.72 20.38 9.96
N GLU A 203 5.19 19.87 11.09
CA GLU A 203 4.35 19.63 12.28
C GLU A 203 3.67 20.90 12.78
N THR A 204 4.40 22.04 12.74
CA THR A 204 3.88 23.34 13.18
C THR A 204 2.82 23.91 12.24
N LEU A 205 3.02 23.78 10.93
CA LEU A 205 2.17 24.40 9.92
C LEU A 205 1.07 23.48 9.39
N ALA A 206 1.23 22.16 9.56
CA ALA A 206 0.28 21.15 9.16
C ALA A 206 -0.12 20.19 10.32
N PRO A 207 -0.49 20.71 11.52
CA PRO A 207 -0.68 19.88 12.71
C PRO A 207 -1.78 18.84 12.57
N LEU A 208 -2.87 19.11 11.85
CA LEU A 208 -3.96 18.15 11.67
C LEU A 208 -3.56 16.98 10.74
N GLU A 209 -2.69 17.22 9.76
CA GLU A 209 -2.15 16.17 8.89
C GLU A 209 -1.21 15.26 9.69
N LYS A 210 -0.35 15.85 10.50
CA LYS A 210 0.49 15.14 11.46
C LYS A 210 -0.35 14.29 12.42
N ASP A 211 -1.39 14.87 13.03
CA ASP A 211 -2.25 14.16 13.97
C ASP A 211 -3.05 13.02 13.29
N ALA A 212 -3.47 13.21 12.03
CA ALA A 212 -4.16 12.16 11.27
C ALA A 212 -3.21 11.01 10.93
N LEU A 213 -1.96 11.30 10.53
CA LEU A 213 -0.95 10.28 10.26
C LEU A 213 -0.52 9.56 11.54
N ASP A 214 -0.36 10.28 12.64
CA ASP A 214 -0.10 9.69 13.95
C ASP A 214 -1.25 8.76 14.38
N TYR A 215 -2.49 9.20 14.18
CA TYR A 215 -3.67 8.37 14.42
C TYR A 215 -3.64 7.09 13.58
N PHE A 216 -3.35 7.17 12.29
CA PHE A 216 -3.28 6.01 11.39
C PHE A 216 -2.16 5.04 11.81
N THR A 217 -0.96 5.54 12.05
CA THR A 217 0.19 4.70 12.38
C THR A 217 0.06 3.97 13.71
N HIS A 218 -0.79 4.47 14.63
CA HIS A 218 -0.98 3.87 15.94
C HIS A 218 -2.32 3.13 16.12
N ASN A 219 -3.37 3.48 15.37
CA ASN A 219 -4.72 2.95 15.60
C ASN A 219 -5.26 2.09 14.44
N ALA A 220 -4.63 2.10 13.27
CA ALA A 220 -4.98 1.17 12.21
C ALA A 220 -4.57 -0.27 12.60
N GLY A 221 -5.14 -1.25 11.92
CA GLY A 221 -4.86 -2.65 12.21
C GLY A 221 -5.48 -3.16 13.51
N SER A 222 -4.87 -4.17 14.10
CA SER A 222 -5.40 -4.80 15.33
C SER A 222 -4.30 -5.61 16.03
N PRO A 223 -4.23 -5.57 17.37
CA PRO A 223 -3.33 -6.42 18.15
C PRO A 223 -3.61 -7.93 17.98
N ASN A 224 -4.72 -8.29 17.35
CA ASN A 224 -5.10 -9.68 17.05
C ASN A 224 -4.98 -9.99 15.54
N GLY A 225 -4.62 -9.02 14.70
CA GLY A 225 -4.40 -9.16 13.28
C GLY A 225 -2.92 -9.36 12.92
N PRO A 226 -2.57 -9.34 11.63
CA PRO A 226 -1.19 -9.45 11.19
C PRO A 226 -0.35 -8.21 11.55
N ILE A 227 -0.99 -7.08 11.78
CA ILE A 227 -0.32 -5.82 12.17
C ILE A 227 -1.15 -5.03 13.18
N ASP A 228 -0.47 -4.41 14.13
CA ASP A 228 -0.96 -3.42 15.08
C ASP A 228 -0.29 -2.06 14.76
N GLY A 229 -1.08 -1.06 14.44
CA GLY A 229 -0.67 0.17 13.78
C GLY A 229 -0.70 0.05 12.25
N GLY A 230 -0.65 1.20 11.55
CA GLY A 230 -0.66 1.29 10.08
C GLY A 230 0.68 1.71 9.49
N ILE A 231 0.89 1.43 8.20
CA ILE A 231 2.07 1.84 7.44
C ILE A 231 1.66 2.87 6.40
N ALA A 232 2.12 4.11 6.56
CA ALA A 232 1.88 5.21 5.62
C ALA A 232 3.05 5.31 4.64
N VAL A 233 2.79 5.07 3.35
CA VAL A 233 3.79 5.05 2.28
C VAL A 233 3.57 6.24 1.35
N PHE A 234 4.62 7.02 1.13
CA PHE A 234 4.59 8.25 0.34
C PHE A 234 5.65 8.26 -0.75
N ALA A 235 5.35 8.92 -1.85
CA ALA A 235 6.34 9.30 -2.85
C ALA A 235 7.32 10.34 -2.29
N SER A 236 8.63 10.23 -2.61
CA SER A 236 9.64 11.18 -2.12
C SER A 236 9.62 12.54 -2.84
N GLY A 237 9.02 12.60 -4.05
CA GLY A 237 8.96 13.76 -4.93
C GLY A 237 9.81 13.62 -6.18
N ASN A 238 9.56 14.50 -7.17
CA ASN A 238 10.10 14.40 -8.53
C ASN A 238 10.90 15.66 -8.94
N GLU A 239 11.44 16.38 -7.96
CA GLU A 239 12.17 17.63 -8.16
C GLU A 239 13.67 17.45 -8.27
N TYR A 240 14.17 16.18 -8.35
CA TYR A 240 15.60 15.82 -8.25
C TYR A 240 16.31 16.54 -7.09
N ALA A 241 15.55 16.81 -6.03
CA ALA A 241 15.99 17.51 -4.84
C ALA A 241 16.74 16.58 -3.87
N ASN A 242 17.69 17.12 -3.12
CA ASN A 242 18.49 16.37 -2.16
C ASN A 242 17.82 16.23 -0.78
N SER A 243 16.50 16.20 -0.74
CA SER A 243 15.67 15.77 0.40
C SER A 243 14.30 15.33 -0.11
N ALA A 244 13.66 14.40 0.59
CA ALA A 244 12.28 14.04 0.30
C ALA A 244 11.31 15.17 0.67
N GLY A 245 10.14 15.19 0.02
CA GLY A 245 9.03 16.11 0.36
C GLY A 245 8.19 15.58 1.54
N PHE A 246 7.57 16.50 2.27
CA PHE A 246 6.59 16.16 3.31
C PHE A 246 5.20 15.88 2.68
N PRO A 247 4.36 15.09 3.34
CA PRO A 247 4.55 14.44 4.63
C PRO A 247 5.40 13.16 4.56
N GLY A 248 5.80 12.69 3.36
CA GLY A 248 6.58 11.47 3.19
C GLY A 248 7.91 11.46 3.95
N ALA A 249 8.57 12.62 4.06
CA ALA A 249 9.83 12.79 4.80
C ALA A 249 9.68 12.69 6.33
N ALA A 250 8.45 12.69 6.86
CA ALA A 250 8.21 12.59 8.30
C ALA A 250 8.64 11.23 8.84
N SER A 251 9.19 11.21 10.04
CA SER A 251 9.79 10.02 10.67
C SER A 251 8.80 8.84 10.84
N MET A 252 7.51 9.14 10.93
CA MET A 252 6.44 8.12 11.03
C MET A 252 6.10 7.46 9.70
N CYS A 253 6.45 8.08 8.56
CA CYS A 253 6.11 7.63 7.21
C CYS A 253 7.22 6.76 6.58
N VAL A 254 6.92 6.15 5.45
CA VAL A 254 7.86 5.47 4.55
C VAL A 254 7.93 6.24 3.25
N SER A 255 9.02 6.97 3.02
CA SER A 255 9.26 7.75 1.81
C SER A 255 10.03 6.94 0.78
N VAL A 256 9.53 6.93 -0.47
CA VAL A 256 10.00 6.05 -1.54
C VAL A 256 10.62 6.86 -2.69
N ALA A 257 11.91 6.63 -2.95
CA ALA A 257 12.61 7.13 -4.13
C ALA A 257 12.43 6.20 -5.34
N ALA A 258 12.61 6.75 -6.53
CA ALA A 258 12.43 6.01 -7.78
C ALA A 258 13.76 5.51 -8.37
N THR A 259 13.75 4.26 -8.86
CA THR A 259 14.86 3.65 -9.62
C THR A 259 14.42 3.31 -11.04
N ALA A 260 15.42 3.29 -11.95
CA ALA A 260 15.32 2.75 -13.30
C ALA A 260 15.52 1.22 -13.33
N ALA A 261 15.37 0.60 -14.50
CA ALA A 261 15.49 -0.86 -14.68
C ALA A 261 16.92 -1.40 -14.55
N ASP A 262 17.87 -0.61 -14.10
CA ASP A 262 19.27 -0.94 -13.87
C ASP A 262 19.75 -0.60 -12.44
N PHE A 263 18.83 -0.42 -11.49
CA PHE A 263 19.06 0.04 -10.12
C PHE A 263 19.58 1.46 -9.97
N THR A 264 19.82 2.19 -11.05
CA THR A 264 20.24 3.59 -10.94
C THR A 264 19.08 4.48 -10.53
N PRO A 265 19.32 5.58 -9.79
CA PRO A 265 18.29 6.57 -9.47
C PRO A 265 17.61 7.08 -10.75
N ALA A 266 16.28 7.21 -10.73
CA ALA A 266 15.55 7.88 -11.80
C ALA A 266 15.95 9.36 -11.87
N THR A 267 15.96 9.92 -13.08
CA THR A 267 16.51 11.27 -13.34
C THR A 267 15.78 12.40 -12.62
N TYR A 268 14.55 12.15 -12.21
CA TYR A 268 13.68 13.10 -11.50
C TYR A 268 13.63 12.88 -9.99
N THR A 269 14.10 11.73 -9.48
CA THR A 269 13.81 11.33 -8.09
C THR A 269 14.41 12.27 -7.06
N ASN A 270 13.65 12.58 -6.00
CA ASN A 270 14.22 13.12 -4.78
C ASN A 270 15.01 12.02 -4.04
N TYR A 271 16.00 12.43 -3.26
CA TYR A 271 16.93 11.55 -2.57
C TYR A 271 17.44 12.20 -1.28
N GLY A 272 18.23 11.49 -0.46
CA GLY A 272 18.84 12.06 0.74
C GLY A 272 17.93 12.08 1.97
N PRO A 273 18.02 13.08 2.84
CA PRO A 273 17.26 13.13 4.08
C PRO A 273 15.75 12.95 3.87
N GLY A 274 15.13 12.12 4.71
CA GLY A 274 13.71 11.77 4.62
C GLY A 274 13.39 10.65 3.64
N THR A 275 14.34 10.22 2.79
CA THR A 275 14.15 9.04 1.91
C THR A 275 14.48 7.76 2.66
N ASN A 276 13.54 6.80 2.73
CA ASN A 276 13.73 5.58 3.51
C ASN A 276 14.10 4.37 2.66
N ILE A 277 13.51 4.23 1.48
CA ILE A 277 13.65 3.05 0.61
C ILE A 277 13.43 3.47 -0.85
N SER A 278 13.89 2.65 -1.80
CA SER A 278 13.67 2.87 -3.22
C SER A 278 12.82 1.76 -3.84
N ALA A 279 12.22 2.05 -4.99
CA ALA A 279 11.50 1.06 -5.78
C ALA A 279 11.49 1.46 -7.27
N PRO A 280 11.12 0.54 -8.20
CA PRO A 280 10.97 0.86 -9.61
C PRO A 280 9.97 2.01 -9.83
N GLY A 281 10.42 3.13 -10.36
CA GLY A 281 9.59 4.29 -10.73
C GLY A 281 9.53 4.54 -12.22
N GLY A 282 10.41 3.91 -12.98
CA GLY A 282 10.61 4.18 -14.40
C GLY A 282 11.50 5.40 -14.64
N ASP A 283 11.96 5.58 -15.87
CA ASP A 283 12.79 6.72 -16.25
C ASP A 283 12.74 6.92 -17.77
N ARG A 284 11.75 7.62 -18.25
CA ARG A 284 11.52 7.86 -19.68
C ARG A 284 12.71 8.55 -20.33
N ASP A 285 13.22 9.60 -19.70
CA ASP A 285 14.29 10.44 -20.23
C ASP A 285 15.61 9.66 -20.35
N TYR A 286 15.89 8.74 -19.46
CA TYR A 286 17.07 7.89 -19.50
C TYR A 286 17.02 6.88 -20.65
N TYR A 287 15.83 6.31 -20.92
CA TYR A 287 15.64 5.32 -21.96
C TYR A 287 15.26 5.92 -23.32
N TRP A 288 15.14 7.24 -23.41
CA TRP A 288 14.87 7.93 -24.66
C TRP A 288 16.03 7.75 -25.65
N ASP A 289 15.71 7.45 -26.91
CA ASP A 289 16.68 7.39 -28.00
C ASP A 289 16.12 8.08 -29.25
N TYR A 290 16.96 8.87 -29.93
CA TYR A 290 16.60 9.82 -31.01
C TYR A 290 15.97 9.18 -32.26
N GLY A 291 16.09 7.88 -32.48
CA GLY A 291 15.51 7.20 -33.64
C GLY A 291 14.16 6.52 -33.39
N GLU A 292 13.96 6.03 -32.20
CA GLU A 292 12.75 5.29 -31.74
C GLU A 292 12.28 5.79 -30.40
N GLY A 293 12.61 7.03 -30.07
CA GLY A 293 12.63 7.63 -28.74
C GLY A 293 11.41 7.40 -27.88
N ALA A 294 10.20 7.61 -28.41
CA ALA A 294 8.97 7.47 -27.63
C ALA A 294 8.78 6.02 -27.13
N LEU A 295 8.91 5.03 -28.00
CA LEU A 295 8.67 3.62 -27.65
C LEU A 295 9.68 3.09 -26.63
N ARG A 296 10.94 3.53 -26.70
CA ARG A 296 11.97 3.13 -25.73
C ARG A 296 11.81 3.83 -24.40
N GLY A 297 11.53 5.13 -24.43
CA GLY A 297 11.23 5.88 -23.22
C GLY A 297 10.08 5.25 -22.45
N GLU A 298 8.99 4.92 -23.14
CA GLU A 298 7.83 4.26 -22.54
C GLU A 298 8.15 2.86 -21.98
N ALA A 299 8.93 2.05 -22.70
CA ALA A 299 9.32 0.72 -22.22
C ALA A 299 10.10 0.78 -20.89
N GLY A 300 10.81 1.89 -20.63
CA GLY A 300 11.49 2.14 -19.36
C GLY A 300 10.59 2.65 -18.24
N CYS A 301 9.32 2.95 -18.52
CA CYS A 301 8.33 3.37 -17.53
C CYS A 301 7.61 2.17 -16.91
N VAL A 302 6.77 2.42 -15.91
CA VAL A 302 5.92 1.42 -15.27
C VAL A 302 4.62 1.28 -16.05
N PHE A 303 4.28 0.06 -16.45
CA PHE A 303 3.03 -0.26 -17.15
C PHE A 303 1.98 -0.75 -16.17
N SER A 304 0.79 -0.12 -16.19
CA SER A 304 -0.30 -0.45 -15.27
C SER A 304 -1.68 -0.12 -15.86
N THR A 305 -2.73 -0.28 -15.06
CA THR A 305 -4.13 -0.01 -15.43
C THR A 305 -4.39 1.49 -15.60
N LEU A 306 -5.24 1.83 -16.55
CA LEU A 306 -5.77 3.19 -16.77
C LEU A 306 -7.28 3.13 -17.03
N PRO A 307 -8.05 4.16 -16.65
CA PRO A 307 -9.44 4.27 -17.06
C PRO A 307 -9.59 4.36 -18.58
N TYR A 308 -10.69 3.83 -19.13
CA TYR A 308 -10.91 3.83 -20.58
C TYR A 308 -11.12 5.22 -21.20
N ASN A 309 -11.43 6.24 -20.42
CA ASN A 309 -11.44 7.64 -20.86
C ASN A 309 -10.04 8.23 -21.05
N VAL A 310 -9.02 7.65 -20.41
CA VAL A 310 -7.60 8.04 -20.53
C VAL A 310 -6.88 7.18 -21.57
N SER A 311 -7.15 5.87 -21.60
CA SER A 311 -6.54 4.94 -22.53
C SER A 311 -7.57 3.97 -23.09
N GLU A 312 -7.71 3.91 -24.44
CA GLU A 312 -8.65 2.99 -25.11
C GLU A 312 -8.39 1.52 -24.78
N THR A 313 -7.15 1.16 -24.43
CA THR A 313 -6.79 -0.21 -24.06
C THR A 313 -7.05 -0.53 -22.58
N GLY A 314 -7.30 0.47 -21.75
CA GLY A 314 -7.37 0.33 -20.29
C GLY A 314 -6.00 0.24 -19.61
N PHE A 315 -4.90 0.44 -20.32
CA PHE A 315 -3.54 0.32 -19.81
C PHE A 315 -2.64 1.43 -20.34
N GLY A 316 -1.56 1.73 -19.63
CA GLY A 316 -0.56 2.69 -20.09
C GLY A 316 0.69 2.76 -19.23
N TYR A 317 1.61 3.58 -19.69
CA TYR A 317 2.90 3.78 -19.05
C TYR A 317 2.91 5.10 -18.28
N MET A 318 3.40 5.06 -17.06
CA MET A 318 3.72 6.24 -16.25
C MET A 318 5.08 6.08 -15.60
N GLU A 319 5.67 7.21 -15.20
CA GLU A 319 6.90 7.27 -14.42
C GLU A 319 6.75 8.25 -13.26
N GLY A 320 7.53 8.08 -12.22
CA GLY A 320 7.54 8.96 -11.06
C GLY A 320 7.83 8.21 -9.77
N THR A 321 8.20 8.94 -8.74
CA THR A 321 8.15 8.41 -7.37
C THR A 321 6.73 7.99 -7.00
N SER A 322 5.72 8.54 -7.71
CA SER A 322 4.32 8.10 -7.68
C SER A 322 4.11 6.67 -8.13
N MET A 323 4.97 6.12 -9.00
CA MET A 323 4.93 4.71 -9.42
C MET A 323 5.83 3.85 -8.54
N ALA A 324 6.92 4.40 -8.00
CA ALA A 324 7.76 3.72 -7.02
C ALA A 324 7.02 3.45 -5.70
N CYS A 325 6.26 4.42 -5.21
CA CYS A 325 5.47 4.33 -3.98
C CYS A 325 4.54 3.10 -3.92
N PRO A 326 3.67 2.82 -4.92
CA PRO A 326 2.79 1.66 -4.91
C PRO A 326 3.54 0.32 -4.99
N HIS A 327 4.78 0.28 -5.46
CA HIS A 327 5.58 -0.94 -5.36
C HIS A 327 5.88 -1.28 -3.90
N VAL A 328 6.25 -0.29 -3.09
CA VAL A 328 6.48 -0.50 -1.66
C VAL A 328 5.18 -0.85 -0.95
N SER A 329 4.08 -0.13 -1.20
CA SER A 329 2.76 -0.45 -0.65
C SER A 329 2.31 -1.86 -1.02
N GLY A 330 2.52 -2.28 -2.28
CA GLY A 330 2.21 -3.62 -2.75
C GLY A 330 3.04 -4.71 -2.07
N VAL A 331 4.35 -4.46 -1.88
CA VAL A 331 5.25 -5.40 -1.17
C VAL A 331 4.88 -5.48 0.31
N VAL A 332 4.54 -4.37 0.96
CA VAL A 332 4.02 -4.36 2.33
C VAL A 332 2.71 -5.15 2.42
N ALA A 333 1.79 -4.93 1.47
CA ALA A 333 0.50 -5.62 1.41
C ALA A 333 0.68 -7.14 1.20
N LEU A 334 1.58 -7.54 0.30
CA LEU A 334 1.94 -8.94 0.08
C LEU A 334 2.57 -9.57 1.33
N GLY A 335 3.46 -8.84 2.01
CA GLY A 335 4.08 -9.25 3.27
C GLY A 335 3.06 -9.45 4.38
N LEU A 336 2.13 -8.51 4.58
CA LEU A 336 1.05 -8.61 5.57
C LEU A 336 0.07 -9.75 5.22
N SER A 337 -0.20 -9.97 3.94
CA SER A 337 -0.97 -11.13 3.47
C SER A 337 -0.29 -12.43 3.88
N TYR A 338 1.00 -12.53 3.66
CA TYR A 338 1.78 -13.71 4.07
C TYR A 338 1.85 -13.85 5.59
N ALA A 339 2.01 -12.75 6.33
CA ALA A 339 1.96 -12.76 7.80
C ALA A 339 0.59 -13.28 8.31
N ALA A 340 -0.52 -12.82 7.72
CA ALA A 340 -1.85 -13.32 8.04
C ALA A 340 -1.98 -14.84 7.77
N GLN A 341 -1.51 -15.31 6.61
CA GLN A 341 -1.51 -16.73 6.22
C GLN A 341 -0.64 -17.58 7.15
N GLN A 342 0.49 -17.04 7.63
CA GLN A 342 1.39 -17.69 8.58
C GLN A 342 0.98 -17.48 10.04
N ARG A 343 -0.13 -16.77 10.29
CA ARG A 343 -0.60 -16.41 11.64
C ARG A 343 0.49 -15.72 12.47
N ARG A 344 1.18 -14.78 11.84
CA ARG A 344 2.20 -13.92 12.45
C ARG A 344 1.64 -12.53 12.67
N HIS A 345 2.02 -11.95 13.79
CA HIS A 345 1.68 -10.61 14.22
C HIS A 345 2.92 -9.76 14.36
N PHE A 346 2.83 -8.51 13.94
CA PHE A 346 3.86 -7.47 14.02
C PHE A 346 3.25 -6.17 14.51
N THR A 347 4.02 -5.36 15.21
CA THR A 347 3.73 -3.92 15.29
C THR A 347 4.16 -3.23 13.98
N ALA A 348 3.61 -2.05 13.69
CA ALA A 348 4.00 -1.27 12.51
C ALA A 348 5.51 -1.00 12.46
N ASP A 349 6.13 -0.71 13.62
CA ASP A 349 7.58 -0.44 13.68
C ASP A 349 8.42 -1.71 13.44
N GLU A 350 8.00 -2.85 13.98
CA GLU A 350 8.67 -4.14 13.71
C GLU A 350 8.58 -4.49 12.22
N PHE A 351 7.45 -4.25 11.60
CA PHE A 351 7.27 -4.53 10.18
C PHE A 351 8.05 -3.56 9.29
N LYS A 352 8.05 -2.25 9.59
CA LYS A 352 8.89 -1.26 8.89
C LYS A 352 10.38 -1.61 9.00
N LYS A 353 10.84 -1.98 10.19
CA LYS A 353 12.22 -2.43 10.39
C LYS A 353 12.54 -3.63 9.50
N LEU A 354 11.67 -4.64 9.46
CA LEU A 354 11.85 -5.83 8.64
C LEU A 354 11.88 -5.49 7.14
N LEU A 355 10.98 -4.60 6.68
CA LEU A 355 10.96 -4.06 5.31
C LEU A 355 12.32 -3.46 4.92
N TYR A 356 12.91 -2.66 5.81
CA TYR A 356 14.20 -2.01 5.56
C TYR A 356 15.37 -2.99 5.58
N GLU A 357 15.42 -3.92 6.53
CA GLU A 357 16.48 -4.91 6.66
C GLU A 357 16.53 -5.91 5.49
N THR A 358 15.41 -6.07 4.78
CA THR A 358 15.27 -7.00 3.65
C THR A 358 15.43 -6.35 2.28
N ALA A 359 15.63 -5.03 2.21
CA ALA A 359 15.89 -4.33 0.97
C ALA A 359 17.15 -4.85 0.24
N THR A 360 17.16 -4.74 -1.07
CA THR A 360 18.34 -5.04 -1.90
C THR A 360 19.28 -3.84 -1.90
N PRO A 361 20.52 -3.94 -1.43
CA PRO A 361 21.51 -2.87 -1.56
C PRO A 361 21.73 -2.53 -3.03
N ILE A 362 21.77 -1.24 -3.37
CA ILE A 362 21.90 -0.75 -4.76
C ILE A 362 23.11 0.16 -4.98
N ASP A 363 23.85 0.54 -3.97
CA ASP A 363 24.96 1.50 -4.07
C ASP A 363 26.06 1.06 -5.05
N GLU A 364 26.23 -0.24 -5.25
CA GLU A 364 27.21 -0.76 -6.23
C GLU A 364 26.85 -0.39 -7.68
N TYR A 365 25.57 -0.14 -7.97
CA TYR A 365 25.08 0.30 -9.28
C TYR A 365 25.10 1.83 -9.43
N ILE A 366 25.24 2.58 -8.33
CA ILE A 366 25.20 4.04 -8.27
C ILE A 366 26.59 4.62 -8.40
N GLN A 367 27.23 4.40 -9.57
CA GLN A 367 28.62 4.83 -9.84
C GLN A 367 28.74 5.49 -11.21
N GLY A 368 29.67 6.44 -11.31
CA GLY A 368 29.98 7.13 -12.58
C GLY A 368 28.96 8.19 -12.95
N THR A 369 28.59 8.23 -14.22
CA THR A 369 27.72 9.26 -14.77
C THR A 369 26.61 8.61 -15.61
N LYS A 370 25.37 8.99 -15.33
CA LYS A 370 24.19 8.66 -16.12
C LYS A 370 23.95 9.78 -17.13
N PHE A 371 23.70 9.42 -18.38
CA PHE A 371 23.36 10.36 -19.45
C PHE A 371 21.90 10.14 -19.83
N TYR A 372 21.15 11.24 -19.98
CA TYR A 372 19.74 11.22 -20.33
C TYR A 372 19.35 12.44 -21.18
N TYR A 373 18.21 12.36 -21.87
CA TYR A 373 17.66 13.45 -22.68
C TYR A 373 16.49 14.08 -21.93
N ARG A 374 16.69 15.28 -21.39
CA ARG A 374 15.64 16.00 -20.69
C ARG A 374 14.63 16.59 -21.67
N TYR A 375 13.37 16.35 -21.46
CA TYR A 375 12.30 17.00 -22.21
C TYR A 375 12.06 18.41 -21.67
N ALA A 376 12.13 19.42 -22.54
CA ALA A 376 11.77 20.79 -22.23
C ALA A 376 10.55 21.18 -23.07
N TYR A 377 9.48 21.63 -22.43
CA TYR A 377 8.18 21.87 -23.05
C TYR A 377 8.25 22.72 -24.34
N ASP A 378 9.08 23.78 -24.36
CA ASP A 378 9.23 24.71 -25.49
C ASP A 378 10.30 24.27 -26.51
N LEU A 379 11.17 23.33 -26.18
CA LEU A 379 12.36 22.98 -26.97
C LEU A 379 12.38 21.51 -27.41
N GLY A 380 11.45 20.69 -26.90
CA GLY A 380 11.53 19.24 -27.06
C GLY A 380 12.68 18.63 -26.26
N TYR A 381 13.17 17.46 -26.69
CA TYR A 381 14.32 16.83 -26.04
C TYR A 381 15.60 17.62 -26.30
N THR A 382 16.29 17.94 -25.21
CA THR A 382 17.55 18.69 -25.25
C THR A 382 18.74 17.79 -25.52
N ASN A 383 19.94 18.38 -25.61
CA ASN A 383 21.18 17.61 -25.62
C ASN A 383 21.30 16.73 -24.37
N PRO A 384 22.09 15.62 -24.45
CA PRO A 384 22.26 14.75 -23.28
C PRO A 384 22.69 15.53 -22.04
N THR A 385 21.93 15.36 -20.97
CA THR A 385 22.24 15.90 -19.64
C THR A 385 23.03 14.87 -18.86
N GLN A 386 23.91 15.32 -17.97
CA GLN A 386 24.73 14.47 -17.13
C GLN A 386 24.21 14.48 -15.70
N MET A 387 24.00 13.28 -15.14
CA MET A 387 23.67 13.04 -13.74
C MET A 387 24.84 12.34 -13.09
N MET A 388 25.47 12.99 -12.10
CA MET A 388 26.56 12.41 -11.34
C MET A 388 25.99 11.44 -10.32
N LEU A 389 26.12 10.14 -10.56
CA LEU A 389 25.53 9.10 -9.69
C LEU A 389 26.12 9.11 -8.28
N SER A 390 27.37 9.56 -8.12
CA SER A 390 28.02 9.70 -6.81
C SER A 390 27.26 10.60 -5.81
N ASN A 391 26.41 11.51 -6.30
CA ASN A 391 25.56 12.34 -5.42
C ASN A 391 24.45 11.54 -4.76
N TYR A 392 24.11 10.38 -5.30
CA TYR A 392 23.02 9.51 -4.85
C TYR A 392 23.50 8.30 -4.04
N THR A 393 24.81 8.02 -4.05
CA THR A 393 25.39 6.90 -3.29
C THR A 393 25.13 7.07 -1.78
N GLY A 394 24.49 6.07 -1.15
CA GLY A 394 24.05 6.13 0.25
C GLY A 394 22.88 7.11 0.50
N GLN A 395 22.22 7.63 -0.56
CA GLN A 395 21.15 8.63 -0.45
C GLN A 395 19.79 8.13 -0.98
N MET A 396 19.73 6.88 -1.44
CA MET A 396 18.53 6.25 -1.99
C MET A 396 17.78 5.41 -0.95
N GLY A 397 17.86 5.81 0.33
CA GLY A 397 17.35 5.04 1.45
C GLY A 397 18.20 3.80 1.71
N VAL A 398 17.60 2.75 2.27
CA VAL A 398 18.27 1.48 2.60
C VAL A 398 18.53 0.57 1.38
N GLY A 399 18.05 0.95 0.21
CA GLY A 399 18.12 0.18 -1.03
C GLY A 399 16.76 -0.05 -1.68
N GLN A 400 16.67 -0.94 -2.65
CA GLN A 400 15.43 -1.25 -3.36
C GLN A 400 14.61 -2.30 -2.64
N VAL A 401 13.31 -2.07 -2.52
CA VAL A 401 12.36 -3.00 -1.89
C VAL A 401 12.42 -4.39 -2.53
N ASN A 402 12.32 -5.46 -1.71
CA ASN A 402 12.44 -6.84 -2.15
C ASN A 402 11.36 -7.72 -1.51
N ALA A 403 10.35 -8.09 -2.29
CA ALA A 403 9.23 -8.90 -1.83
C ALA A 403 9.69 -10.28 -1.31
N LYS A 404 10.56 -10.96 -2.05
CA LYS A 404 10.98 -12.33 -1.66
C LYS A 404 11.72 -12.34 -0.33
N ARG A 405 12.67 -11.42 -0.12
CA ARG A 405 13.43 -11.36 1.14
C ARG A 405 12.52 -10.98 2.31
N LEU A 406 11.54 -10.08 2.08
CA LEU A 406 10.57 -9.71 3.11
C LEU A 406 9.74 -10.93 3.53
N LEU A 407 9.18 -11.69 2.59
CA LEU A 407 8.39 -12.87 2.92
C LEU A 407 9.21 -13.94 3.63
N ASP A 408 10.46 -14.18 3.21
CA ASP A 408 11.36 -15.11 3.90
C ASP A 408 11.63 -14.68 5.35
N ALA A 409 11.79 -13.39 5.57
CA ALA A 409 12.02 -12.86 6.92
C ALA A 409 10.75 -12.96 7.78
N ILE A 410 9.56 -12.70 7.24
CA ILE A 410 8.27 -12.83 7.94
C ILE A 410 8.08 -14.26 8.47
N ALA A 411 8.46 -15.27 7.70
CA ALA A 411 8.34 -16.67 8.13
C ALA A 411 9.09 -16.98 9.44
N GLN A 412 10.13 -16.19 9.75
CA GLN A 412 11.03 -16.41 10.90
C GLN A 412 10.86 -15.38 12.02
N ASN A 413 10.13 -14.29 11.78
CA ASN A 413 9.96 -13.17 12.71
C ASN A 413 8.51 -12.99 13.12
N GLY A 414 8.26 -11.95 13.92
CA GLY A 414 6.96 -11.66 14.49
C GLY A 414 6.55 -12.61 15.62
N THR A 415 5.43 -12.32 16.21
CA THR A 415 4.82 -13.15 17.27
C THR A 415 3.66 -13.96 16.70
N PRO A 416 3.30 -15.12 17.27
CA PRO A 416 2.06 -15.80 16.88
C PRO A 416 0.83 -14.91 17.12
N MET A 417 -0.11 -14.87 16.18
CA MET A 417 -1.41 -14.20 16.36
C MET A 417 -2.14 -14.84 17.54
N ARG A 418 -2.83 -14.00 18.32
CA ARG A 418 -3.53 -14.43 19.54
C ARG A 418 -5.03 -14.47 19.27
N PHE A 419 -5.71 -15.44 19.91
CA PHE A 419 -7.17 -15.40 19.97
C PHE A 419 -7.60 -14.20 20.82
N PRO A 420 -8.56 -13.36 20.34
CA PRO A 420 -8.91 -12.11 21.00
C PRO A 420 -9.65 -12.32 22.33
N ASN A 421 -9.54 -11.34 23.24
CA ASN A 421 -10.47 -11.24 24.35
C ASN A 421 -11.88 -10.93 23.82
N LEU A 422 -12.89 -11.54 24.42
CA LEU A 422 -14.28 -11.39 23.99
C LEU A 422 -15.06 -10.50 24.95
N TYR A 423 -15.81 -9.57 24.37
CA TYR A 423 -16.78 -8.75 25.07
C TYR A 423 -18.18 -9.16 24.59
N ILE A 424 -18.98 -9.69 25.48
CA ILE A 424 -20.30 -10.26 25.17
C ILE A 424 -21.37 -9.46 25.87
N PRO A 425 -22.43 -9.00 25.20
CA PRO A 425 -23.58 -8.42 25.86
C PRO A 425 -24.21 -9.44 26.80
N LEU A 426 -24.72 -8.98 27.95
CA LEU A 426 -25.54 -9.84 28.83
C LEU A 426 -26.75 -10.37 28.04
N ASP A 427 -26.98 -11.66 28.10
CA ASP A 427 -28.00 -12.38 27.31
C ASP A 427 -27.79 -12.31 25.79
N GLY A 428 -26.59 -11.89 25.35
CA GLY A 428 -26.17 -11.82 23.93
C GLY A 428 -25.17 -12.90 23.54
N GLU A 429 -24.79 -12.90 22.28
CA GLU A 429 -23.86 -13.86 21.69
C GLU A 429 -22.78 -13.16 20.83
N VAL A 430 -21.59 -13.76 20.80
CA VAL A 430 -20.50 -13.39 19.90
C VAL A 430 -20.06 -14.64 19.13
N THR A 431 -19.98 -14.52 17.81
CA THR A 431 -19.53 -15.59 16.93
C THR A 431 -18.10 -15.37 16.52
N THR A 432 -17.28 -16.42 16.54
CA THR A 432 -15.88 -16.40 16.11
C THR A 432 -15.62 -17.49 15.07
N LEU A 433 -14.60 -17.26 14.23
CA LEU A 433 -14.04 -18.25 13.30
C LEU A 433 -12.65 -18.64 13.81
N PRO A 434 -12.50 -19.70 14.61
CA PRO A 434 -11.21 -20.05 15.23
C PRO A 434 -10.09 -20.25 14.19
N ALA A 435 -10.42 -20.82 13.03
CA ALA A 435 -9.47 -21.06 11.94
C ALA A 435 -8.64 -19.82 11.59
N THR A 436 -9.18 -18.62 11.79
CA THR A 436 -8.49 -17.35 11.53
C THR A 436 -7.25 -17.13 12.40
N PHE A 437 -7.20 -17.75 13.59
CA PHE A 437 -6.15 -17.52 14.59
C PHE A 437 -5.15 -18.67 14.72
N PHE A 438 -5.29 -19.73 13.93
CA PHE A 438 -4.41 -20.89 13.97
C PHE A 438 -3.81 -21.18 12.59
N LEU A 439 -2.53 -21.55 12.56
CA LEU A 439 -1.89 -21.96 11.32
C LEU A 439 -2.56 -23.24 10.79
N ASN A 440 -2.88 -23.28 9.50
CA ASN A 440 -3.68 -24.34 8.86
C ASN A 440 -5.04 -24.58 9.55
N GLY A 441 -5.62 -23.54 10.11
CA GLY A 441 -6.79 -23.61 10.99
C GLY A 441 -8.01 -24.29 10.39
N GLU A 442 -8.21 -24.21 9.06
CA GLU A 442 -9.34 -24.86 8.39
C GLU A 442 -9.30 -26.40 8.48
N SER A 443 -8.12 -26.98 8.66
CA SER A 443 -7.92 -28.42 8.82
C SER A 443 -7.97 -28.90 10.29
N LEU A 444 -8.11 -27.99 11.24
CA LEU A 444 -8.06 -28.26 12.67
C LEU A 444 -9.47 -28.35 13.29
N THR A 445 -9.57 -29.09 14.36
CA THR A 445 -10.74 -29.08 15.23
C THR A 445 -10.41 -28.36 16.54
N TYR A 446 -11.43 -27.79 17.19
CA TYR A 446 -11.22 -26.87 18.31
C TYR A 446 -12.05 -27.32 19.54
N THR A 447 -11.43 -27.18 20.72
CA THR A 447 -12.08 -27.39 22.00
C THR A 447 -11.94 -26.13 22.85
N VAL A 448 -13.06 -25.60 23.34
CA VAL A 448 -13.09 -24.44 24.23
C VAL A 448 -13.28 -24.88 25.67
N THR A 449 -12.49 -24.31 26.57
CA THR A 449 -12.65 -24.46 28.03
C THR A 449 -12.89 -23.07 28.62
N ILE A 450 -13.95 -22.93 29.39
CA ILE A 450 -14.31 -21.68 30.11
C ILE A 450 -14.27 -22.00 31.60
N GLU A 451 -13.46 -21.26 32.36
CA GLU A 451 -13.26 -21.50 33.81
C GLU A 451 -14.57 -21.31 34.63
N ASN A 452 -15.32 -20.26 34.31
CA ASN A 452 -16.59 -19.98 34.98
C ASN A 452 -17.77 -19.99 33.99
N GLN A 453 -18.37 -21.15 33.82
CA GLN A 453 -19.51 -21.33 32.92
C GLN A 453 -20.81 -20.64 33.39
N ALA A 454 -20.86 -20.11 34.63
CA ALA A 454 -21.96 -19.26 35.04
C ALA A 454 -21.90 -17.85 34.48
N VAL A 455 -20.69 -17.40 34.00
CA VAL A 455 -20.50 -16.10 33.34
C VAL A 455 -20.76 -16.21 31.84
N ALA A 456 -20.18 -17.22 31.20
CA ALA A 456 -20.34 -17.44 29.77
C ALA A 456 -20.27 -18.94 29.42
N THR A 457 -20.87 -19.29 28.30
CA THR A 457 -20.80 -20.64 27.70
C THR A 457 -20.39 -20.54 26.25
N SER A 458 -20.04 -21.69 25.65
CA SER A 458 -19.76 -21.76 24.21
C SER A 458 -20.41 -22.99 23.58
N ARG A 459 -20.71 -22.89 22.27
CA ARG A 459 -21.14 -24.01 21.46
C ARG A 459 -20.48 -23.93 20.08
N THR A 460 -20.30 -25.07 19.43
CA THR A 460 -19.73 -25.17 18.08
C THR A 460 -20.84 -25.37 17.07
N GLU A 461 -20.85 -24.57 16.00
CA GLU A 461 -21.75 -24.69 14.86
C GLU A 461 -20.94 -24.69 13.57
N GLY A 462 -20.70 -25.87 13.00
CA GLY A 462 -19.82 -26.03 11.83
C GLY A 462 -18.40 -25.53 12.12
N ALA A 463 -17.92 -24.58 11.34
CA ALA A 463 -16.60 -23.94 11.53
C ALA A 463 -16.60 -22.82 12.57
N LYS A 464 -17.77 -22.45 13.11
CA LYS A 464 -17.94 -21.33 14.03
C LYS A 464 -18.00 -21.80 15.48
N ILE A 465 -17.49 -20.97 16.40
CA ILE A 465 -17.73 -21.08 17.84
C ILE A 465 -18.53 -19.86 18.27
N ILE A 466 -19.65 -20.11 18.91
CA ILE A 466 -20.56 -19.09 19.44
C ILE A 466 -20.41 -19.06 20.95
N PHE A 467 -20.13 -17.89 21.50
CA PHE A 467 -20.02 -17.62 22.91
C PHE A 467 -21.26 -16.86 23.39
N SER A 468 -21.89 -17.33 24.47
CA SER A 468 -23.10 -16.71 25.03
C SER A 468 -22.80 -16.13 26.40
N GLY A 469 -23.19 -14.87 26.65
CA GLY A 469 -23.04 -14.16 27.92
C GLY A 469 -24.24 -14.42 28.86
N LEU A 470 -24.02 -15.04 30.00
CA LEU A 470 -25.07 -15.46 30.91
C LEU A 470 -25.19 -14.58 32.15
N LYS A 471 -24.09 -14.03 32.64
CA LYS A 471 -24.04 -13.20 33.84
C LYS A 471 -22.93 -12.17 33.75
N GLU A 472 -23.19 -10.96 34.20
CA GLU A 472 -22.15 -9.92 34.25
C GLU A 472 -20.94 -10.38 35.07
N GLY A 473 -19.75 -10.15 34.51
CA GLY A 473 -18.47 -10.52 35.10
C GLY A 473 -17.42 -10.89 34.03
N SER A 474 -16.27 -11.29 34.51
CA SER A 474 -15.18 -11.76 33.63
C SER A 474 -14.78 -13.18 34.00
N THR A 475 -14.38 -13.96 33.03
CA THR A 475 -13.86 -15.32 33.19
C THR A 475 -12.72 -15.56 32.24
N LYS A 476 -11.78 -16.43 32.62
CA LYS A 476 -10.75 -16.91 31.71
C LYS A 476 -11.30 -18.02 30.84
N ALA A 477 -10.78 -18.11 29.63
CA ALA A 477 -11.08 -19.18 28.71
C ALA A 477 -9.82 -19.59 27.92
N SER A 478 -9.85 -20.78 27.38
CA SER A 478 -8.85 -21.26 26.44
C SER A 478 -9.51 -21.95 25.26
N ILE A 479 -8.85 -21.87 24.11
CA ILE A 479 -9.19 -22.61 22.90
C ILE A 479 -7.98 -23.44 22.49
N ALA A 480 -8.16 -24.76 22.43
CA ALA A 480 -7.14 -25.71 22.03
C ALA A 480 -7.48 -26.29 20.66
N ALA A 481 -6.53 -26.32 19.76
CA ALA A 481 -6.63 -26.94 18.45
C ALA A 481 -6.10 -28.38 18.47
N SER A 482 -6.51 -29.18 17.49
CA SER A 482 -6.12 -30.60 17.38
C SER A 482 -4.62 -30.84 17.12
N ASP A 483 -3.87 -29.82 16.74
CA ASP A 483 -2.40 -29.86 16.60
C ASP A 483 -1.66 -29.62 17.93
N GLY A 484 -2.39 -29.34 19.02
CA GLY A 484 -1.86 -29.05 20.35
C GLY A 484 -1.64 -27.57 20.65
N THR A 485 -1.81 -26.68 19.67
CA THR A 485 -1.74 -25.23 19.88
C THR A 485 -2.89 -24.77 20.76
N THR A 486 -2.61 -23.89 21.74
CA THR A 486 -3.61 -23.36 22.66
C THR A 486 -3.48 -21.86 22.84
N HIS A 487 -4.59 -21.14 22.73
CA HIS A 487 -4.68 -19.72 23.04
C HIS A 487 -5.51 -19.49 24.30
N ASN A 488 -5.01 -18.65 25.20
CA ASN A 488 -5.73 -18.21 26.39
C ASN A 488 -6.26 -16.79 26.17
N PHE A 489 -7.49 -16.52 26.58
CA PHE A 489 -8.15 -15.23 26.43
C PHE A 489 -9.13 -15.00 27.60
N ASN A 490 -9.64 -13.76 27.69
CA ASN A 490 -10.65 -13.42 28.67
C ASN A 490 -12.01 -13.22 27.98
N ILE A 491 -13.08 -13.60 28.68
CA ILE A 491 -14.46 -13.28 28.31
C ILE A 491 -15.00 -12.31 29.36
N THR A 492 -15.47 -11.14 28.90
CA THR A 492 -16.15 -10.16 29.74
C THR A 492 -17.59 -10.00 29.31
N VAL A 493 -18.54 -10.30 30.20
CA VAL A 493 -19.96 -10.11 29.96
C VAL A 493 -20.41 -8.84 30.68
N ARG A 494 -21.08 -7.96 29.96
CA ARG A 494 -21.62 -6.70 30.52
C ARG A 494 -22.94 -6.33 29.85
N LYS A 495 -23.74 -5.50 30.55
CA LYS A 495 -24.92 -4.91 29.91
C LYS A 495 -24.48 -4.12 28.68
N SER A 496 -25.22 -4.28 27.60
CA SER A 496 -25.03 -3.41 26.44
C SER A 496 -25.18 -1.97 26.91
N ALA A 497 -24.16 -1.15 26.68
CA ALA A 497 -24.29 0.28 26.88
C ALA A 497 -25.23 0.81 25.80
N SER A 498 -26.47 1.06 26.13
CA SER A 498 -27.38 1.87 25.32
C SER A 498 -26.91 3.32 25.43
N GLY A 499 -26.16 3.82 24.42
CA GLY A 499 -25.70 5.20 24.37
C GLY A 499 -24.17 5.33 24.41
N SER A 500 -23.67 6.25 23.63
CA SER A 500 -22.33 6.80 23.49
C SER A 500 -21.38 6.62 24.67
N GLY A 501 -21.02 5.41 25.00
CA GLY A 501 -20.00 5.09 25.98
C GLY A 501 -18.73 4.64 25.27
N TRP A 502 -17.63 5.19 25.65
CA TRP A 502 -16.29 4.80 25.28
C TRP A 502 -16.11 3.27 25.32
N LEU A 503 -15.82 2.66 24.18
CA LEU A 503 -15.33 1.31 24.03
C LEU A 503 -13.96 1.33 23.43
#